data_ec95ec3478fdff9f20fb0efbfa7e3dd3
#
_entry.id   ec95ec3478fdff9f20fb0efbfa7e3dd3
#
_cell.length_a   1.000
_cell.length_b   1.000
_cell.length_c   1.000
_cell.angle_alpha   90.00
_cell.angle_beta   90.00
_cell.angle_gamma   90.00
#
_symmetry.space_group_name_H-M   'P 1'
#
loop_
_entity.id
_entity.type
_entity.pdbx_description
1 polymer ?
#
loop_
_entity_poly.entity_id
_entity_poly.type
_entity_poly.pdbx_seq_one_letter_code
_entity_poly.pdbx_strand_id
1 'polypeptide(L)'
;MPPLKSIELNPESEAGYLNLVSLILEGESKIVEEMNSLGNSRADNARYEVLKTSREDVYKECVPILEKLIEVSQNQEAIKTLMTIYGTLGDNEGFMKMKALGE
;
A
#
# COMPACT_ATOMS: atom_id res chain seq x y z
N MET A 1 14.33 17.37 7.25
CA MET A 1 13.05 17.69 6.59
C MET A 1 12.10 16.52 6.70
N PRO A 2 10.85 16.79 7.06
CA PRO A 2 9.86 15.71 7.05
C PRO A 2 9.66 15.16 5.65
N PRO A 3 9.40 13.86 5.49
CA PRO A 3 9.21 13.25 4.18
C PRO A 3 8.10 13.90 3.33
N LEU A 4 6.99 14.26 3.96
CA LEU A 4 5.89 14.92 3.25
C LEU A 4 6.30 16.25 2.65
N LYS A 5 7.07 17.02 3.42
CA LYS A 5 7.54 18.31 2.95
C LYS A 5 8.54 18.13 1.80
N SER A 6 9.34 17.08 1.87
CA SER A 6 10.28 16.74 0.80
C SER A 6 9.52 16.44 -0.50
N ILE A 7 8.43 15.71 -0.41
CA ILE A 7 7.59 15.40 -1.57
C ILE A 7 6.95 16.66 -2.13
N GLU A 8 6.44 17.55 -1.26
CA GLU A 8 5.83 18.80 -1.67
C GLU A 8 6.80 19.70 -2.41
N LEU A 9 8.05 19.77 -1.95
CA LEU A 9 9.06 20.62 -2.53
C LEU A 9 9.68 20.02 -3.79
N ASN A 10 9.60 18.72 -3.95
CA ASN A 10 10.21 18.01 -5.06
C ASN A 10 9.27 16.92 -5.54
N PRO A 11 8.18 17.29 -6.25
CA PRO A 11 7.16 16.33 -6.65
C PRO A 11 7.65 15.25 -7.62
N GLU A 12 8.83 15.44 -8.20
CA GLU A 12 9.41 14.45 -9.12
C GLU A 12 10.35 13.48 -8.41
N SER A 13 10.48 13.58 -7.10
CA SER A 13 11.37 12.70 -6.34
C SER A 13 10.72 11.33 -6.13
N GLU A 14 10.98 10.40 -7.03
CA GLU A 14 10.50 9.02 -6.90
C GLU A 14 10.92 8.39 -5.58
N ALA A 15 12.17 8.62 -5.18
CA ALA A 15 12.70 8.06 -3.94
C ALA A 15 11.89 8.53 -2.72
N GLY A 16 11.49 9.80 -2.70
CA GLY A 16 10.69 10.34 -1.60
C GLY A 16 9.34 9.64 -1.47
N TYR A 17 8.65 9.46 -2.60
CA TYR A 17 7.36 8.75 -2.60
C TYR A 17 7.53 7.29 -2.19
N LEU A 18 8.52 6.60 -2.74
CA LEU A 18 8.75 5.19 -2.44
C LEU A 18 9.17 4.97 -0.99
N ASN A 19 9.98 5.88 -0.44
CA ASN A 19 10.36 5.81 0.97
C ASN A 19 9.16 5.97 1.90
N LEU A 20 8.26 6.89 1.57
CA LEU A 20 7.06 7.09 2.37
C LEU A 20 6.17 5.85 2.33
N VAL A 21 5.97 5.27 1.16
CA VAL A 21 5.20 4.02 1.02
C VAL A 21 5.85 2.90 1.83
N SER A 22 7.18 2.77 1.77
CA SER A 22 7.91 1.75 2.53
C SER A 22 7.69 1.88 4.03
N LEU A 23 7.70 3.12 4.55
CA LEU A 23 7.45 3.36 5.96
C LEU A 23 6.04 2.94 6.37
N ILE A 24 5.06 3.24 5.53
CA ILE A 24 3.66 2.85 5.79
C ILE A 24 3.53 1.33 5.75
N LEU A 25 4.18 0.68 4.78
CA LEU A 25 4.10 -0.78 4.62
C LEU A 25 4.85 -1.54 5.72
N GLU A 26 5.76 -0.92 6.45
CA GLU A 26 6.36 -1.54 7.63
C GLU A 26 5.31 -1.89 8.67
N GLY A 27 4.31 -1.01 8.84
CA GLY A 27 3.19 -1.28 9.74
C GLY A 27 2.34 -2.45 9.26
N GLU A 28 2.14 -2.57 7.94
CA GLU A 28 1.40 -3.68 7.35
C GLU A 28 2.09 -5.03 7.62
N SER A 29 3.41 -5.05 7.51
CA SER A 29 4.18 -6.27 7.76
C SER A 29 3.96 -6.80 9.17
N LYS A 30 3.91 -5.91 10.18
CA LYS A 30 3.65 -6.30 11.57
C LYS A 30 2.24 -6.87 11.74
N ILE A 31 1.27 -6.29 11.03
CA ILE A 31 -0.11 -6.76 11.06
C ILE A 31 -0.18 -8.19 10.51
N VAL A 32 0.48 -8.44 9.39
CA VAL A 32 0.51 -9.76 8.76
C VAL A 32 1.17 -10.78 9.69
N GLU A 33 2.25 -10.43 10.36
CA GLU A 33 2.91 -11.31 11.33
C GLU A 33 1.95 -11.74 12.43
N GLU A 34 1.19 -10.80 12.97
CA GLU A 34 0.21 -11.11 14.01
C GLU A 34 -0.89 -12.00 13.46
N MET A 35 -1.41 -11.71 12.25
CA MET A 35 -2.42 -12.54 11.61
C MET A 35 -1.96 -13.99 11.47
N ASN A 36 -0.70 -14.17 11.05
CA ASN A 36 -0.13 -15.49 10.85
C ASN A 36 0.10 -16.27 12.15
N SER A 37 0.16 -15.57 13.27
CA SER A 37 0.37 -16.20 14.58
C SER A 37 -0.94 -16.64 15.24
N LEU A 38 -2.10 -16.27 14.70
CA LEU A 38 -3.40 -16.61 15.29
C LEU A 38 -3.80 -18.04 15.01
N GLY A 39 -4.57 -18.62 15.94
CA GLY A 39 -5.15 -19.94 15.78
C GLY A 39 -6.57 -19.87 15.23
N ASN A 40 -7.40 -20.84 15.66
CA ASN A 40 -8.76 -20.99 15.14
C ASN A 40 -9.84 -20.75 16.19
N SER A 41 -9.48 -20.20 17.36
CA SER A 41 -10.47 -19.92 18.38
C SER A 41 -11.39 -18.77 17.96
N ARG A 42 -12.51 -18.62 18.65
CA ARG A 42 -13.44 -17.53 18.38
C ARG A 42 -12.76 -16.16 18.59
N ALA A 43 -11.96 -16.05 19.66
CA ALA A 43 -11.22 -14.83 19.94
C ALA A 43 -10.18 -14.54 18.84
N ASP A 44 -9.50 -15.56 18.35
CA ASP A 44 -8.53 -15.44 17.28
C ASP A 44 -9.20 -14.99 15.98
N ASN A 45 -10.36 -15.57 15.66
CA ASN A 45 -11.09 -15.18 14.45
C ASN A 45 -11.56 -13.73 14.52
N ALA A 46 -12.01 -13.27 15.69
CA ALA A 46 -12.42 -11.87 15.87
C ALA A 46 -11.20 -10.94 15.70
N ARG A 47 -10.07 -11.32 16.27
CA ARG A 47 -8.84 -10.54 16.16
C ARG A 47 -8.36 -10.48 14.70
N TYR A 48 -8.46 -11.60 14.01
CA TYR A 48 -8.10 -11.66 12.59
C TYR A 48 -8.87 -10.64 11.76
N GLU A 49 -10.17 -10.52 11.99
CA GLU A 49 -10.99 -9.55 11.24
C GLU A 49 -10.58 -8.11 11.53
N VAL A 50 -10.23 -7.79 12.78
CA VAL A 50 -9.72 -6.46 13.14
C VAL A 50 -8.41 -6.18 12.42
N LEU A 51 -7.50 -7.15 12.42
CA LEU A 51 -6.19 -7.01 11.76
C LEU A 51 -6.34 -6.87 10.25
N LYS A 52 -7.26 -7.63 9.67
CA LYS A 52 -7.55 -7.54 8.25
C LYS A 52 -7.99 -6.14 7.85
N THR A 53 -8.89 -5.55 8.63
CA THR A 53 -9.34 -4.18 8.39
C THR A 53 -8.20 -3.18 8.53
N SER A 54 -7.36 -3.36 9.56
CA SER A 54 -6.18 -2.50 9.76
C SER A 54 -5.21 -2.59 8.58
N ARG A 55 -5.02 -3.79 8.05
CA ARG A 55 -4.16 -4.01 6.88
C ARG A 55 -4.72 -3.29 5.65
N GLU A 56 -6.02 -3.38 5.45
CA GLU A 56 -6.69 -2.68 4.35
C GLU A 56 -6.55 -1.17 4.48
N ASP A 57 -6.64 -0.63 5.69
CA ASP A 57 -6.46 0.80 5.94
C ASP A 57 -5.05 1.25 5.60
N VAL A 58 -4.04 0.44 5.94
CA VAL A 58 -2.64 0.73 5.58
C VAL A 58 -2.50 0.81 4.07
N TYR A 59 -3.07 -0.15 3.34
CA TYR A 59 -3.02 -0.14 1.89
C TYR A 59 -3.72 1.08 1.30
N LYS A 60 -4.87 1.46 1.86
CA LYS A 60 -5.60 2.63 1.40
C LYS A 60 -4.80 3.92 1.57
N GLU A 61 -3.96 3.99 2.60
CA GLU A 61 -3.06 5.13 2.77
C GLU A 61 -2.01 5.21 1.66
N CYS A 62 -1.56 4.06 1.17
CA CYS A 62 -0.55 4.01 0.12
C CYS A 62 -1.10 4.39 -1.26
N VAL A 63 -2.39 4.14 -1.51
CA VAL A 63 -2.99 4.35 -2.83
C VAL A 63 -2.79 5.75 -3.38
N PRO A 64 -3.16 6.83 -2.67
CA PRO A 64 -2.98 8.18 -3.24
C PRO A 64 -1.53 8.55 -3.46
N ILE A 65 -0.62 8.06 -2.62
CA ILE A 65 0.80 8.34 -2.75
C ILE A 65 1.35 7.68 -4.01
N LEU A 66 0.99 6.41 -4.23
CA LEU A 66 1.42 5.67 -5.41
C LEU A 66 0.79 6.21 -6.69
N GLU A 67 -0.48 6.59 -6.63
CA GLU A 67 -1.16 7.22 -7.78
C GLU A 67 -0.45 8.51 -8.18
N LYS A 68 -0.06 9.32 -7.21
CA LYS A 68 0.65 10.56 -7.48
C LYS A 68 2.01 10.30 -8.12
N LEU A 69 2.73 9.31 -7.62
CA LEU A 69 4.03 8.93 -8.18
C LEU A 69 3.88 8.47 -9.63
N ILE A 70 2.87 7.65 -9.92
CA ILE A 70 2.61 7.17 -11.27
C ILE A 70 2.26 8.32 -12.21
N GLU A 71 1.46 9.26 -11.73
CA GLU A 71 1.09 10.46 -12.49
C GLU A 71 2.32 11.29 -12.87
N VAL A 72 3.26 11.41 -11.95
CA VAL A 72 4.48 12.21 -12.14
C VAL A 72 5.48 11.52 -13.05
N SER A 73 5.70 10.22 -12.88
CA SER A 73 6.82 9.54 -13.54
C SER A 73 6.50 8.19 -14.14
N GLN A 74 5.31 7.64 -13.95
CA GLN A 74 4.93 6.29 -14.39
C GLN A 74 5.92 5.22 -13.92
N ASN A 75 6.40 5.35 -12.70
CA ASN A 75 7.36 4.44 -12.09
C ASN A 75 6.83 3.00 -12.08
N GLN A 76 7.59 2.07 -12.67
CA GLN A 76 7.15 0.67 -12.81
C GLN A 76 6.97 -0.03 -11.47
N GLU A 77 7.83 0.26 -10.51
CA GLU A 77 7.72 -0.31 -9.17
C GLU A 77 6.41 0.14 -8.50
N ALA A 78 6.07 1.42 -8.65
CA ALA A 78 4.83 1.97 -8.11
C ALA A 78 3.61 1.32 -8.76
N ILE A 79 3.65 1.12 -10.07
CA ILE A 79 2.56 0.46 -10.80
C ILE A 79 2.35 -0.96 -10.29
N LYS A 80 3.42 -1.73 -10.15
CA LYS A 80 3.36 -3.11 -9.64
C LYS A 80 2.84 -3.15 -8.20
N THR A 81 3.33 -2.25 -7.37
CA THR A 81 2.92 -2.19 -5.97
C THR A 81 1.43 -1.84 -5.85
N LEU A 82 0.98 -0.85 -6.60
CA LEU A 82 -0.42 -0.44 -6.58
C LEU A 82 -1.33 -1.51 -7.15
N MET A 83 -0.88 -2.22 -8.18
CA MET A 83 -1.62 -3.35 -8.73
C MET A 83 -1.84 -4.43 -7.67
N THR A 84 -0.79 -4.77 -6.90
CA THR A 84 -0.87 -5.73 -5.81
C THR A 84 -1.85 -5.25 -4.72
N ILE A 85 -1.79 -3.97 -4.38
CA ILE A 85 -2.67 -3.38 -3.37
C ILE A 85 -4.14 -3.47 -3.83
N TYR A 86 -4.42 -3.08 -5.06
CA TYR A 86 -5.78 -3.18 -5.59
C TYR A 86 -6.28 -4.63 -5.61
N GLY A 87 -5.42 -5.58 -5.97
CA GLY A 87 -5.78 -6.99 -5.93
C GLY A 87 -6.14 -7.44 -4.52
N THR A 88 -5.37 -7.04 -3.52
CA THR A 88 -5.63 -7.37 -2.12
C THR A 88 -6.92 -6.73 -1.61
N LEU A 89 -7.20 -5.49 -2.03
CA LEU A 89 -8.42 -4.79 -1.64
C LEU A 89 -9.67 -5.27 -2.38
N GLY A 90 -9.49 -6.09 -3.41
CA GLY A 90 -10.61 -6.57 -4.22
C GLY A 90 -11.11 -5.56 -5.24
N ASP A 91 -10.30 -4.55 -5.56
CA ASP A 91 -10.64 -3.53 -6.55
C ASP A 91 -10.17 -3.99 -7.94
N ASN A 92 -11.02 -4.75 -8.62
CA ASN A 92 -10.70 -5.30 -9.93
C ASN A 92 -10.50 -4.22 -10.99
N GLU A 93 -11.27 -3.15 -10.91
CA GLU A 93 -11.17 -2.04 -11.85
C GLU A 93 -9.81 -1.35 -11.74
N GLY A 94 -9.39 -1.06 -10.52
CA GLY A 94 -8.08 -0.47 -10.25
C GLY A 94 -6.95 -1.42 -10.67
N PHE A 95 -7.09 -2.70 -10.36
CA PHE A 95 -6.12 -3.72 -10.73
C PHE A 95 -5.89 -3.75 -12.24
N MET A 96 -6.96 -3.80 -13.02
CA MET A 96 -6.88 -3.86 -14.48
C MET A 96 -6.29 -2.58 -15.08
N LYS A 97 -6.60 -1.44 -14.48
CA LYS A 97 -6.03 -0.16 -14.90
C LYS A 97 -4.52 -0.15 -14.73
N MET A 98 -4.03 -0.65 -13.57
CA MET A 98 -2.59 -0.72 -13.32
C MET A 98 -1.91 -1.73 -14.23
N LYS A 99 -2.57 -2.84 -14.49
CA LYS A 99 -2.05 -3.86 -15.40
C LYS A 99 -1.84 -3.28 -16.79
N ALA A 100 -2.80 -2.50 -17.28
CA ALA A 100 -2.70 -1.86 -18.59
C ALA A 100 -1.55 -0.86 -18.65
N LEU A 101 -1.32 -0.11 -17.57
CA LEU A 101 -0.22 0.84 -17.50
C LEU A 101 1.14 0.16 -17.48
N GLY A 102 1.22 -1.05 -16.93
CA GLY A 102 2.47 -1.80 -16.81
C GLY A 102 2.83 -2.60 -18.05
N GLU A 103 1.95 -2.67 -19.02
CA GLU A 103 2.19 -3.43 -20.26
C GLU A 103 2.97 -2.66 -21.32
#